data_134d9db3aacf23f8a8bf543164fc8cc8
#
_entry.id   134d9db3aacf23f8a8bf543164fc8cc8
#
_cell.length_a   1.000
_cell.length_b   1.000
_cell.length_c   1.000
_cell.angle_alpha   90.00
_cell.angle_beta   90.00
_cell.angle_gamma   90.00
#
_symmetry.space_group_name_H-M   'P 1'
#
loop_
_entity.id
_entity.type
_entity.pdbx_description
1 polymer ?
#
loop_
_entity_poly.entity_id
_entity_poly.type
_entity_poly.pdbx_seq_one_letter_code
_entity_poly.pdbx_strand_id
1 'polypeptide(L)'
;MTSLITETVAARLDLVGATARAQDLYAGAGTDFYDRLVGPDRAEIREVLGLAHTASGPVLDLAAGSGRLTIPLARSGHRVTAVDLSADMLARLRGAVPHGATVECVVADMRDLALGEHFGLVVLGATSITLLDGEDRARLYAGVRRHLASSGVFALTIADGASADALVLPTDREITVPGSAGDEPYLFAQQIEDDGAVRLVNWVRLADIAPRAEVPVLTSRLHVLNPRLLADELVEAGFAVPETSPVRTPVGVEILLLTTTRAEDGRGGR
;
A
#
# COMPACT_ATOMS: atom_id res chain seq x y z
N MET A 1 11.14 -18.85 -13.90
CA MET A 1 10.29 -18.27 -12.82
C MET A 1 11.25 -17.67 -11.79
N THR A 2 11.16 -16.39 -11.53
CA THR A 2 11.98 -15.73 -10.51
C THR A 2 11.57 -16.26 -9.13
N SER A 3 12.53 -16.59 -8.26
CA SER A 3 12.26 -17.05 -6.90
C SER A 3 11.50 -15.96 -6.11
N LEU A 4 10.52 -16.35 -5.33
CA LEU A 4 9.85 -15.46 -4.36
C LEU A 4 10.52 -15.50 -2.97
N ILE A 5 11.62 -16.25 -2.85
CA ILE A 5 12.35 -16.41 -1.60
C ILE A 5 13.72 -15.76 -1.77
N THR A 6 14.07 -14.86 -0.87
CA THR A 6 15.37 -14.20 -0.82
C THR A 6 16.47 -15.21 -0.53
N GLU A 7 17.68 -14.94 -1.02
CA GLU A 7 18.84 -15.80 -0.79
C GLU A 7 19.13 -15.98 0.71
N THR A 8 18.99 -14.94 1.50
CA THR A 8 19.16 -15.00 2.96
C THR A 8 18.20 -15.98 3.62
N VAL A 9 16.89 -15.93 3.25
CA VAL A 9 15.88 -16.85 3.79
C VAL A 9 16.16 -18.27 3.33
N ALA A 10 16.45 -18.48 2.04
CA ALA A 10 16.77 -19.79 1.50
C ALA A 10 17.97 -20.42 2.24
N ALA A 11 19.09 -19.70 2.35
CA ALA A 11 20.28 -20.17 3.05
C ALA A 11 20.00 -20.51 4.53
N ARG A 12 19.18 -19.70 5.22
CA ARG A 12 18.83 -19.97 6.62
C ARG A 12 17.99 -21.23 6.79
N LEU A 13 17.09 -21.51 5.89
CA LEU A 13 16.27 -22.72 5.90
C LEU A 13 17.10 -23.96 5.53
N ASP A 14 18.01 -23.84 4.57
CA ASP A 14 18.92 -24.93 4.16
C ASP A 14 19.80 -25.42 5.30
N LEU A 15 20.25 -24.54 6.20
CA LEU A 15 21.05 -24.91 7.38
C LEU A 15 20.36 -25.92 8.30
N VAL A 16 19.04 -25.94 8.32
CA VAL A 16 18.23 -26.88 9.11
C VAL A 16 17.52 -27.93 8.27
N GLY A 17 17.80 -27.96 6.95
CA GLY A 17 17.16 -28.87 6.00
C GLY A 17 15.66 -28.61 5.83
N ALA A 18 15.20 -27.40 6.09
CA ALA A 18 13.80 -26.96 5.88
C ALA A 18 13.61 -26.47 4.46
N THR A 19 12.32 -26.42 4.04
CA THR A 19 11.92 -25.91 2.72
C THR A 19 11.00 -24.68 2.89
N ALA A 20 11.12 -23.70 1.99
CA ALA A 20 10.27 -22.53 2.01
C ALA A 20 8.96 -22.80 1.25
N ARG A 21 7.83 -22.36 1.82
CA ARG A 21 6.55 -22.25 1.13
C ARG A 21 6.13 -20.79 1.06
N ALA A 22 6.31 -20.18 -0.12
CA ALA A 22 5.92 -18.80 -0.35
C ALA A 22 4.42 -18.59 -0.16
N GLN A 23 4.04 -17.53 0.52
CA GLN A 23 2.67 -17.08 0.74
C GLN A 23 2.57 -15.59 0.50
N ASP A 24 1.47 -15.14 -0.08
CA ASP A 24 1.21 -13.72 -0.26
C ASP A 24 1.06 -13.01 1.09
N LEU A 25 1.78 -11.89 1.26
CA LEU A 25 1.71 -11.06 2.47
C LEU A 25 0.30 -10.48 2.69
N TYR A 26 -0.48 -10.28 1.64
CA TYR A 26 -1.78 -9.59 1.66
C TYR A 26 -2.97 -10.55 1.55
N ALA A 27 -2.75 -11.87 1.61
CA ALA A 27 -3.82 -12.86 1.53
C ALA A 27 -3.67 -13.95 2.60
N GLY A 28 -4.78 -14.58 2.97
CA GLY A 28 -4.81 -15.69 3.92
C GLY A 28 -4.16 -15.34 5.26
N ALA A 29 -3.18 -16.16 5.70
CA ALA A 29 -2.46 -15.94 6.96
C ALA A 29 -1.62 -14.66 6.96
N GLY A 30 -1.21 -14.17 5.78
CA GLY A 30 -0.47 -12.91 5.65
C GLY A 30 -1.27 -11.70 6.13
N THR A 31 -2.59 -11.70 5.96
CA THR A 31 -3.45 -10.58 6.39
C THR A 31 -3.37 -10.30 7.88
N ASP A 32 -3.36 -11.36 8.70
CA ASP A 32 -3.24 -11.22 10.16
C ASP A 32 -1.88 -10.65 10.56
N PHE A 33 -0.82 -11.17 9.96
CA PHE A 33 0.53 -10.65 10.18
C PHE A 33 0.63 -9.18 9.76
N TYR A 34 0.14 -8.84 8.57
CA TYR A 34 0.19 -7.48 8.05
C TYR A 34 -0.56 -6.49 8.94
N ASP A 35 -1.77 -6.83 9.42
CA ASP A 35 -2.53 -6.00 10.36
C ASP A 35 -1.77 -5.74 11.66
N ARG A 36 -1.09 -6.75 12.19
CA ARG A 36 -0.28 -6.61 13.41
C ARG A 36 0.96 -5.75 13.18
N LEU A 37 1.57 -5.86 12.00
CA LEU A 37 2.75 -5.09 11.63
C LEU A 37 2.43 -3.61 11.42
N VAL A 38 1.34 -3.29 10.70
CA VAL A 38 1.00 -1.92 10.29
C VAL A 38 -0.11 -1.29 11.10
N GLY A 39 -0.87 -2.06 11.87
CA GLY A 39 -2.03 -1.57 12.64
C GLY A 39 -1.73 -0.40 13.59
N PRO A 40 -0.54 -0.31 14.21
CA PRO A 40 -0.13 0.85 15.01
C PRO A 40 0.21 2.10 14.19
N ASP A 41 0.47 1.95 12.89
CA ASP A 41 0.89 3.06 12.04
C ASP A 41 -0.24 4.09 11.86
N ARG A 42 0.09 5.35 12.12
CA ARG A 42 -0.81 6.50 11.99
C ARG A 42 -0.34 7.48 10.91
N ALA A 43 0.67 7.10 10.12
CA ALA A 43 1.16 7.93 9.04
C ALA A 43 0.02 8.28 8.06
N GLU A 44 0.08 9.47 7.49
CA GLU A 44 -0.83 10.06 6.50
C GLU A 44 -2.31 10.21 6.91
N ILE A 45 -2.80 9.56 7.98
CA ILE A 45 -4.22 9.63 8.39
C ILE A 45 -4.68 11.08 8.56
N ARG A 46 -3.87 11.92 9.20
CA ARG A 46 -4.19 13.32 9.45
C ARG A 46 -4.29 14.13 8.16
N GLU A 47 -3.34 13.94 7.26
CA GLU A 47 -3.23 14.62 5.98
C GLU A 47 -4.41 14.21 5.09
N VAL A 48 -4.72 12.92 5.02
CA VAL A 48 -5.86 12.38 4.26
C VAL A 48 -7.19 12.88 4.82
N LEU A 49 -7.37 12.93 6.14
CA LEU A 49 -8.57 13.53 6.75
C LEU A 49 -8.70 15.01 6.41
N GLY A 50 -7.58 15.75 6.37
CA GLY A 50 -7.56 17.15 5.93
C GLY A 50 -8.05 17.32 4.50
N LEU A 51 -7.59 16.48 3.58
CA LEU A 51 -8.04 16.47 2.18
C LEU A 51 -9.53 16.10 2.08
N ALA A 52 -9.96 15.06 2.79
CA ALA A 52 -11.36 14.62 2.78
C ALA A 52 -12.32 15.71 3.30
N HIS A 53 -11.88 16.50 4.29
CA HIS A 53 -12.70 17.61 4.84
C HIS A 53 -12.93 18.72 3.82
N THR A 54 -12.01 18.94 2.90
CA THR A 54 -12.12 19.97 1.85
C THR A 54 -12.73 19.43 0.56
N ALA A 55 -12.69 18.12 0.35
CA ALA A 55 -13.23 17.47 -0.85
C ALA A 55 -14.78 17.47 -0.83
N SER A 56 -15.38 17.67 -2.00
CA SER A 56 -16.81 17.57 -2.18
C SER A 56 -17.20 16.19 -2.73
N GLY A 57 -17.98 15.43 -1.98
CA GLY A 57 -18.47 14.10 -2.41
C GLY A 57 -17.82 12.93 -1.66
N PRO A 58 -18.04 11.70 -2.14
CA PRO A 58 -17.51 10.49 -1.51
C PRO A 58 -16.01 10.35 -1.68
N VAL A 59 -15.43 9.49 -0.84
CA VAL A 59 -14.02 9.12 -0.87
C VAL A 59 -13.85 7.71 -1.41
N LEU A 60 -12.88 7.52 -2.31
CA LEU A 60 -12.43 6.22 -2.78
C LEU A 60 -11.08 5.91 -2.12
N ASP A 61 -11.02 4.82 -1.37
CA ASP A 61 -9.80 4.30 -0.75
C ASP A 61 -9.33 3.06 -1.52
N LEU A 62 -8.23 3.18 -2.25
CA LEU A 62 -7.64 2.14 -3.08
C LEU A 62 -6.58 1.36 -2.29
N ALA A 63 -6.53 0.04 -2.50
CA ALA A 63 -5.74 -0.87 -1.67
C ALA A 63 -6.03 -0.65 -0.18
N ALA A 64 -7.33 -0.58 0.15
CA ALA A 64 -7.82 -0.18 1.46
C ALA A 64 -7.41 -1.12 2.59
N GLY A 65 -7.06 -2.36 2.27
CA GLY A 65 -6.67 -3.38 3.24
C GLY A 65 -7.74 -3.61 4.30
N SER A 66 -7.32 -3.71 5.54
CA SER A 66 -8.19 -3.82 6.71
C SER A 66 -8.77 -2.48 7.20
N GLY A 67 -8.52 -1.38 6.47
CA GLY A 67 -9.19 -0.09 6.68
C GLY A 67 -8.41 0.94 7.48
N ARG A 68 -7.09 0.93 7.40
CA ARG A 68 -6.23 1.90 8.11
C ARG A 68 -6.62 3.36 7.81
N LEU A 69 -7.00 3.69 6.56
CA LEU A 69 -7.54 4.99 6.16
C LEU A 69 -9.07 5.01 6.15
N THR A 70 -9.71 3.95 5.65
CA THR A 70 -11.17 3.85 5.55
C THR A 70 -11.86 4.11 6.91
N ILE A 71 -11.38 3.49 8.00
CA ILE A 71 -12.04 3.60 9.31
C ILE A 71 -11.99 5.03 9.86
N PRO A 72 -10.85 5.74 9.88
CA PRO A 72 -10.81 7.15 10.27
C PRO A 72 -11.69 8.06 9.41
N LEU A 73 -11.70 7.87 8.08
CA LEU A 73 -12.55 8.61 7.16
C LEU A 73 -14.03 8.40 7.47
N ALA A 74 -14.45 7.15 7.66
CA ALA A 74 -15.82 6.80 8.01
C ALA A 74 -16.25 7.35 9.38
N ARG A 75 -15.35 7.34 10.37
CA ARG A 75 -15.58 7.95 11.69
C ARG A 75 -15.74 9.47 11.63
N SER A 76 -15.13 10.10 10.65
CA SER A 76 -15.26 11.55 10.40
C SER A 76 -16.50 11.91 9.56
N GLY A 77 -17.37 10.92 9.28
CA GLY A 77 -18.66 11.12 8.60
C GLY A 77 -18.60 11.08 7.08
N HIS A 78 -17.46 10.72 6.50
CA HIS A 78 -17.36 10.58 5.05
C HIS A 78 -18.00 9.26 4.57
N ARG A 79 -18.66 9.30 3.41
CA ARG A 79 -19.03 8.10 2.66
C ARG A 79 -17.79 7.58 1.95
N VAL A 80 -17.43 6.33 2.21
CA VAL A 80 -16.20 5.73 1.70
C VAL A 80 -16.51 4.49 0.87
N THR A 81 -15.96 4.40 -0.33
CA THR A 81 -15.85 3.16 -1.10
C THR A 81 -14.42 2.65 -0.95
N ALA A 82 -14.28 1.49 -0.33
CA ALA A 82 -13.01 0.83 -0.05
C ALA A 82 -12.80 -0.29 -1.06
N VAL A 83 -11.76 -0.19 -1.89
CA VAL A 83 -11.39 -1.17 -2.91
C VAL A 83 -10.12 -1.88 -2.50
N ASP A 84 -10.15 -3.21 -2.52
CA ASP A 84 -8.98 -4.05 -2.33
C ASP A 84 -9.10 -5.33 -3.13
N LEU A 85 -7.99 -5.89 -3.57
CA LEU A 85 -7.93 -7.18 -4.25
C LEU A 85 -8.18 -8.34 -3.29
N SER A 86 -7.80 -8.17 -2.01
CA SER A 86 -7.92 -9.19 -0.96
C SER A 86 -9.30 -9.16 -0.31
N ALA A 87 -10.09 -10.21 -0.58
CA ALA A 87 -11.36 -10.43 0.09
C ALA A 87 -11.20 -10.59 1.61
N ASP A 88 -10.07 -11.17 2.06
CA ASP A 88 -9.76 -11.40 3.48
C ASP A 88 -9.51 -10.07 4.20
N MET A 89 -8.78 -9.14 3.57
CA MET A 89 -8.57 -7.78 4.09
C MET A 89 -9.91 -7.04 4.23
N LEU A 90 -10.73 -7.06 3.18
CA LEU A 90 -12.04 -6.41 3.22
C LEU A 90 -13.02 -7.08 4.21
N ALA A 91 -12.88 -8.36 4.48
CA ALA A 91 -13.67 -9.02 5.53
C ALA A 91 -13.31 -8.46 6.93
N ARG A 92 -12.03 -8.22 7.19
CA ARG A 92 -11.57 -7.57 8.43
C ARG A 92 -12.08 -6.12 8.51
N LEU A 93 -11.95 -5.36 7.41
CA LEU A 93 -12.49 -4.01 7.34
C LEU A 93 -13.99 -3.98 7.69
N ARG A 94 -14.82 -4.84 7.05
CA ARG A 94 -16.26 -4.91 7.34
C ARG A 94 -16.57 -5.16 8.81
N GLY A 95 -15.77 -6.02 9.46
CA GLY A 95 -15.88 -6.29 10.90
C GLY A 95 -15.49 -5.13 11.80
N ALA A 96 -14.70 -4.17 11.30
CA ALA A 96 -14.19 -3.02 12.04
C ALA A 96 -14.92 -1.70 11.73
N VAL A 97 -15.82 -1.68 10.73
CA VAL A 97 -16.60 -0.49 10.35
C VAL A 97 -17.45 -0.03 11.52
N PRO A 98 -17.39 1.26 11.92
CA PRO A 98 -18.19 1.80 13.00
C PRO A 98 -19.69 1.71 12.70
N HIS A 99 -20.49 1.43 13.72
CA HIS A 99 -21.94 1.40 13.57
C HIS A 99 -22.47 2.75 13.07
N GLY A 100 -23.29 2.72 12.03
CA GLY A 100 -23.85 3.94 11.41
C GLY A 100 -22.94 4.64 10.40
N ALA A 101 -21.71 4.18 10.21
CA ALA A 101 -20.84 4.69 9.15
C ALA A 101 -21.25 4.12 7.78
N THR A 102 -21.03 4.91 6.73
CA THR A 102 -21.33 4.52 5.34
C THR A 102 -20.04 4.09 4.64
N VAL A 103 -19.79 2.79 4.62
CA VAL A 103 -18.63 2.18 3.95
C VAL A 103 -19.13 1.08 3.02
N GLU A 104 -18.74 1.18 1.74
CA GLU A 104 -18.89 0.13 0.75
C GLU A 104 -17.55 -0.55 0.53
N CYS A 105 -17.52 -1.89 0.64
CA CYS A 105 -16.29 -2.68 0.40
C CYS A 105 -16.43 -3.46 -0.90
N VAL A 106 -15.59 -3.15 -1.86
CA VAL A 106 -15.58 -3.72 -3.21
C VAL A 106 -14.32 -4.54 -3.43
N VAL A 107 -14.45 -5.84 -3.67
CA VAL A 107 -13.33 -6.69 -4.09
C VAL A 107 -13.09 -6.43 -5.58
N ALA A 108 -12.03 -5.69 -5.89
CA ALA A 108 -11.68 -5.35 -7.26
C ALA A 108 -10.19 -5.03 -7.38
N ASP A 109 -9.70 -5.14 -8.61
CA ASP A 109 -8.35 -4.72 -8.96
C ASP A 109 -8.33 -3.20 -9.24
N MET A 110 -7.47 -2.48 -8.51
CA MET A 110 -7.33 -1.03 -8.71
C MET A 110 -6.82 -0.65 -10.11
N ARG A 111 -6.27 -1.61 -10.87
CA ARG A 111 -5.86 -1.42 -12.27
C ARG A 111 -7.03 -1.40 -13.24
N ASP A 112 -8.17 -1.98 -12.85
CA ASP A 112 -9.37 -2.16 -13.68
C ASP A 112 -10.63 -1.61 -13.01
N LEU A 113 -10.55 -0.40 -12.48
CA LEU A 113 -11.67 0.23 -11.78
C LEU A 113 -12.88 0.42 -12.69
N ALA A 114 -14.03 -0.08 -12.25
CA ALA A 114 -15.33 0.04 -12.91
C ALA A 114 -16.43 0.29 -11.87
N LEU A 115 -16.36 1.45 -11.21
CA LEU A 115 -17.33 1.88 -10.19
C LEU A 115 -18.36 2.83 -10.83
N GLY A 116 -19.61 2.78 -10.35
CA GLY A 116 -20.73 3.53 -10.93
C GLY A 116 -20.81 5.00 -10.50
N GLU A 117 -19.77 5.54 -9.82
CA GLU A 117 -19.82 6.90 -9.27
C GLU A 117 -18.50 7.65 -9.43
N HIS A 118 -18.55 8.97 -9.13
CA HIS A 118 -17.36 9.81 -9.12
C HIS A 118 -17.06 10.26 -7.69
N PHE A 119 -15.76 10.42 -7.39
CA PHE A 119 -15.25 10.67 -6.05
C PHE A 119 -14.62 12.07 -5.96
N GLY A 120 -14.89 12.75 -4.85
CA GLY A 120 -14.24 14.02 -4.53
C GLY A 120 -12.81 13.86 -4.06
N LEU A 121 -12.50 12.68 -3.48
CA LEU A 121 -11.15 12.29 -3.10
C LEU A 121 -10.91 10.83 -3.47
N VAL A 122 -9.82 10.56 -4.16
CA VAL A 122 -9.28 9.21 -4.37
C VAL A 122 -7.97 9.12 -3.63
N VAL A 123 -7.80 8.10 -2.78
CA VAL A 123 -6.57 7.91 -1.99
C VAL A 123 -5.94 6.57 -2.30
N LEU A 124 -4.61 6.55 -2.44
CA LEU A 124 -3.76 5.36 -2.48
C LEU A 124 -2.64 5.53 -1.45
N GLY A 125 -2.91 5.06 -0.24
CA GLY A 125 -2.01 5.22 0.91
C GLY A 125 -0.97 4.10 1.09
N ALA A 126 -0.24 4.15 2.20
CA ALA A 126 0.72 3.12 2.63
C ALA A 126 1.78 2.78 1.57
N THR A 127 2.14 3.72 0.72
CA THR A 127 3.06 3.48 -0.42
C THR A 127 2.61 2.36 -1.38
N SER A 128 1.32 2.00 -1.39
CA SER A 128 0.77 0.87 -2.17
C SER A 128 0.99 1.01 -3.68
N ILE A 129 1.30 2.21 -4.17
CA ILE A 129 1.72 2.44 -5.56
C ILE A 129 2.94 1.58 -5.95
N THR A 130 3.78 1.18 -5.00
CA THR A 130 4.95 0.33 -5.23
C THR A 130 4.61 -1.13 -5.56
N LEU A 131 3.35 -1.53 -5.38
CA LEU A 131 2.85 -2.85 -5.80
C LEU A 131 2.71 -2.98 -7.32
N LEU A 132 2.75 -1.86 -8.05
CA LEU A 132 2.46 -1.79 -9.47
C LEU A 132 3.72 -1.48 -10.28
N ASP A 133 3.88 -2.17 -11.41
CA ASP A 133 4.85 -1.78 -12.43
C ASP A 133 4.37 -0.56 -13.25
N GLY A 134 5.16 -0.10 -14.23
CA GLY A 134 4.84 1.09 -15.01
C GLY A 134 3.55 0.96 -15.83
N GLU A 135 3.30 -0.21 -16.43
CA GLU A 135 2.09 -0.46 -17.22
C GLU A 135 0.86 -0.50 -16.32
N ASP A 136 0.96 -1.18 -15.19
CA ASP A 136 -0.10 -1.27 -14.19
C ASP A 136 -0.43 0.10 -13.57
N ARG A 137 0.59 0.95 -13.31
CA ARG A 137 0.36 2.32 -12.85
C ARG A 137 -0.37 3.18 -13.90
N ALA A 138 -0.02 3.05 -15.18
CA ALA A 138 -0.74 3.75 -16.25
C ALA A 138 -2.23 3.35 -16.31
N ARG A 139 -2.54 2.06 -16.12
CA ARG A 139 -3.93 1.56 -16.04
C ARG A 139 -4.65 2.13 -14.81
N LEU A 140 -3.99 2.11 -13.64
CA LEU A 140 -4.50 2.72 -12.42
C LEU A 140 -4.84 4.21 -12.65
N TYR A 141 -3.91 5.00 -13.18
CA TYR A 141 -4.11 6.43 -13.42
C TYR A 141 -5.28 6.70 -14.36
N ALA A 142 -5.41 5.92 -15.42
CA ALA A 142 -6.57 6.01 -16.33
C ALA A 142 -7.88 5.68 -15.60
N GLY A 143 -7.87 4.66 -14.73
CA GLY A 143 -9.00 4.29 -13.87
C GLY A 143 -9.38 5.41 -12.90
N VAL A 144 -8.41 5.93 -12.14
CA VAL A 144 -8.60 7.05 -11.22
C VAL A 144 -9.18 8.26 -11.94
N ARG A 145 -8.59 8.64 -13.07
CA ARG A 145 -9.05 9.79 -13.84
C ARG A 145 -10.52 9.66 -14.31
N ARG A 146 -10.98 8.46 -14.64
CA ARG A 146 -12.39 8.23 -15.00
C ARG A 146 -13.33 8.41 -13.80
N HIS A 147 -12.90 8.04 -12.61
CA HIS A 147 -13.72 8.06 -11.39
C HIS A 147 -13.55 9.33 -10.54
N LEU A 148 -12.58 10.18 -10.86
CA LEU A 148 -12.38 11.43 -10.15
C LEU A 148 -13.45 12.46 -10.59
N ALA A 149 -14.09 13.12 -9.64
CA ALA A 149 -14.98 14.25 -9.92
C ALA A 149 -14.23 15.40 -10.61
N SER A 150 -14.93 16.35 -11.22
CA SER A 150 -14.29 17.48 -11.94
C SER A 150 -13.38 18.32 -11.05
N SER A 151 -13.76 18.51 -9.77
CA SER A 151 -12.97 19.19 -8.74
C SER A 151 -12.31 18.20 -7.77
N GLY A 152 -12.27 16.92 -8.11
CA GLY A 152 -11.75 15.88 -7.23
C GLY A 152 -10.22 15.90 -7.15
N VAL A 153 -9.71 15.38 -6.04
CA VAL A 153 -8.26 15.25 -5.75
C VAL A 153 -7.88 13.78 -5.76
N PHE A 154 -6.78 13.46 -6.42
CA PHE A 154 -6.09 12.18 -6.27
C PHE A 154 -4.89 12.38 -5.36
N ALA A 155 -4.77 11.55 -4.33
CA ALA A 155 -3.71 11.59 -3.34
C ALA A 155 -3.04 10.23 -3.22
N LEU A 156 -1.71 10.19 -3.27
CA LEU A 156 -0.93 8.98 -3.05
C LEU A 156 0.31 9.24 -2.19
N THR A 157 0.80 8.21 -1.53
CA THR A 157 2.01 8.32 -0.71
C THR A 157 3.17 7.52 -1.25
N ILE A 158 4.39 8.04 -1.06
CA ILE A 158 5.66 7.40 -1.44
C ILE A 158 6.75 7.71 -0.41
N ALA A 159 7.69 6.80 -0.23
CA ALA A 159 8.88 7.05 0.58
C ALA A 159 9.83 8.05 -0.11
N ASP A 160 10.51 8.88 0.67
CA ASP A 160 11.49 9.85 0.21
C ASP A 160 12.72 9.90 1.13
N GLY A 161 13.77 10.63 0.69
CA GLY A 161 14.97 10.84 1.46
C GLY A 161 15.63 9.56 1.97
N ALA A 162 16.07 9.56 3.21
CA ALA A 162 16.76 8.43 3.82
C ALA A 162 15.89 7.17 3.89
N SER A 163 14.57 7.31 3.92
CA SER A 163 13.65 6.16 3.86
C SER A 163 13.66 5.51 2.48
N ALA A 164 13.69 6.30 1.40
CA ALA A 164 13.83 5.78 0.04
C ALA A 164 15.21 5.14 -0.16
N ASP A 165 16.28 5.75 0.34
CA ASP A 165 17.64 5.21 0.25
C ASP A 165 17.76 3.85 0.93
N ALA A 166 17.09 3.64 2.07
CA ALA A 166 17.07 2.35 2.76
C ALA A 166 16.36 1.24 1.96
N LEU A 167 15.46 1.62 1.03
CA LEU A 167 14.73 0.65 0.23
C LEU A 167 15.58 0.01 -0.88
N VAL A 168 16.69 0.60 -1.27
CA VAL A 168 17.60 0.08 -2.30
C VAL A 168 18.75 -0.73 -1.73
N LEU A 169 18.79 -0.97 -0.43
CA LEU A 169 19.84 -1.72 0.24
C LEU A 169 19.35 -3.12 0.62
N PRO A 170 20.09 -4.17 0.29
CA PRO A 170 19.84 -5.50 0.86
C PRO A 170 19.90 -5.43 2.39
N THR A 171 18.95 -6.05 3.06
CA THR A 171 18.87 -5.98 4.52
C THR A 171 18.24 -7.27 5.05
N ASP A 172 18.79 -7.78 6.15
CA ASP A 172 18.15 -8.81 6.96
C ASP A 172 18.27 -8.46 8.44
N ARG A 173 17.20 -8.67 9.18
CA ARG A 173 17.16 -8.40 10.62
C ARG A 173 16.01 -9.12 11.29
N GLU A 174 16.17 -9.38 12.58
CA GLU A 174 15.08 -9.86 13.41
C GLU A 174 14.23 -8.67 13.89
N ILE A 175 12.92 -8.79 13.76
CA ILE A 175 11.94 -7.79 14.15
C ILE A 175 10.89 -8.46 15.00
N THR A 176 10.50 -7.81 16.06
CA THR A 176 9.42 -8.27 16.92
C THR A 176 8.09 -7.67 16.46
N VAL A 177 7.09 -8.51 16.24
CA VAL A 177 5.74 -8.13 15.83
C VAL A 177 4.75 -8.50 16.95
N PRO A 178 3.86 -7.60 17.35
CA PRO A 178 2.85 -7.90 18.37
C PRO A 178 2.00 -9.11 17.97
N GLY A 179 1.81 -10.07 18.85
CA GLY A 179 0.98 -11.25 18.66
C GLY A 179 -0.13 -11.34 19.70
N SER A 180 -1.10 -12.23 19.51
CA SER A 180 -2.24 -12.42 20.42
C SER A 180 -1.84 -12.99 21.79
N ALA A 181 -0.74 -13.74 21.84
CA ALA A 181 -0.21 -14.38 23.05
C ALA A 181 1.10 -13.73 23.55
N GLY A 182 1.47 -12.58 23.00
CA GLY A 182 2.73 -11.89 23.26
C GLY A 182 3.49 -11.61 21.97
N ASP A 183 4.58 -10.90 22.10
CA ASP A 183 5.41 -10.50 20.97
C ASP A 183 6.06 -11.71 20.28
N GLU A 184 6.05 -11.71 18.97
CA GLU A 184 6.59 -12.78 18.12
C GLU A 184 7.78 -12.28 17.31
N PRO A 185 8.93 -13.00 17.35
CA PRO A 185 10.10 -12.64 16.55
C PRO A 185 9.94 -13.16 15.10
N TYR A 186 10.22 -12.27 14.14
CA TYR A 186 10.25 -12.56 12.72
C TYR A 186 11.62 -12.21 12.13
N LEU A 187 12.08 -13.00 11.18
CA LEU A 187 13.14 -12.61 10.26
C LEU A 187 12.50 -11.77 9.16
N PHE A 188 12.92 -10.52 9.06
CA PHE A 188 12.72 -9.67 7.89
C PHE A 188 13.93 -9.81 6.98
N ALA A 189 13.71 -10.10 5.70
CA ALA A 189 14.76 -10.10 4.70
C ALA A 189 14.31 -9.33 3.47
N GLN A 190 15.18 -8.47 2.96
CA GLN A 190 15.01 -7.68 1.76
C GLN A 190 16.15 -7.95 0.79
N GLN A 191 15.82 -8.32 -0.44
CA GLN A 191 16.74 -8.49 -1.55
C GLN A 191 16.37 -7.51 -2.66
N ILE A 192 17.38 -6.98 -3.32
CA ILE A 192 17.20 -6.06 -4.44
C ILE A 192 17.41 -6.82 -5.72
N GLU A 193 16.47 -6.66 -6.66
CA GLU A 193 16.44 -7.34 -7.95
C GLU A 193 16.33 -6.31 -9.09
N ASP A 194 16.47 -6.80 -10.31
CA ASP A 194 16.25 -6.01 -11.53
C ASP A 194 17.05 -4.68 -11.52
N ASP A 195 18.35 -4.77 -11.24
CA ASP A 195 19.27 -3.61 -11.18
C ASP A 195 18.82 -2.48 -10.27
N GLY A 196 18.15 -2.81 -9.17
CA GLY A 196 17.68 -1.84 -8.20
C GLY A 196 16.20 -1.44 -8.35
N ALA A 197 15.51 -1.96 -9.37
CA ALA A 197 14.14 -1.57 -9.66
C ALA A 197 13.08 -2.28 -8.81
N VAL A 198 13.43 -3.43 -8.22
CA VAL A 198 12.50 -4.28 -7.48
C VAL A 198 13.08 -4.70 -6.14
N ARG A 199 12.25 -4.66 -5.12
CA ARG A 199 12.51 -5.22 -3.78
C ARG A 199 11.71 -6.50 -3.62
N LEU A 200 12.37 -7.60 -3.36
CA LEU A 200 11.76 -8.82 -2.85
C LEU A 200 11.84 -8.78 -1.32
N VAL A 201 10.70 -8.87 -0.65
CA VAL A 201 10.61 -8.83 0.81
C VAL A 201 10.05 -10.14 1.32
N ASN A 202 10.73 -10.71 2.30
CA ASN A 202 10.29 -11.92 3.00
C ASN A 202 10.16 -11.67 4.50
N TRP A 203 9.14 -12.31 5.08
CA TRP A 203 8.93 -12.38 6.52
C TRP A 203 8.76 -13.83 6.94
N VAL A 204 9.56 -14.27 7.89
CA VAL A 204 9.54 -15.64 8.41
C VAL A 204 9.41 -15.60 9.92
N ARG A 205 8.39 -16.23 10.47
CA ARG A 205 8.27 -16.39 11.92
C ARG A 205 9.37 -17.31 12.41
N LEU A 206 10.22 -16.85 13.32
CA LEU A 206 11.37 -17.63 13.77
C LEU A 206 10.98 -18.95 14.45
N ALA A 207 9.84 -18.98 15.12
CA ALA A 207 9.31 -20.18 15.76
C ALA A 207 8.90 -21.30 14.76
N ASP A 208 8.69 -20.97 13.49
CA ASP A 208 8.32 -21.94 12.46
C ASP A 208 9.54 -22.60 11.81
N ILE A 209 10.74 -22.06 12.05
CA ILE A 209 11.99 -22.62 11.52
C ILE A 209 12.38 -23.85 12.34
N ALA A 210 12.06 -25.03 11.80
CA ALA A 210 12.38 -26.29 12.43
C ALA A 210 13.02 -27.27 11.44
N PRO A 211 13.84 -28.25 11.89
CA PRO A 211 14.47 -29.22 11.02
C PRO A 211 13.45 -29.96 10.12
N ARG A 212 13.72 -29.97 8.83
CA ARG A 212 12.91 -30.64 7.79
C ARG A 212 11.46 -30.16 7.71
N ALA A 213 11.14 -28.98 8.24
CA ALA A 213 9.80 -28.40 8.13
C ALA A 213 9.58 -27.74 6.76
N GLU A 214 8.33 -27.65 6.36
CA GLU A 214 7.89 -26.72 5.32
C GLU A 214 7.51 -25.41 6.01
N VAL A 215 8.33 -24.36 5.82
CA VAL A 215 8.22 -23.09 6.56
C VAL A 215 7.45 -22.07 5.73
N PRO A 216 6.35 -21.51 6.25
CA PRO A 216 5.65 -20.41 5.60
C PRO A 216 6.56 -19.17 5.51
N VAL A 217 6.68 -18.62 4.31
CA VAL A 217 7.41 -17.37 4.06
C VAL A 217 6.45 -16.38 3.44
N LEU A 218 6.09 -15.34 4.17
CA LEU A 218 5.26 -14.26 3.65
C LEU A 218 6.10 -13.41 2.71
N THR A 219 5.60 -13.19 1.50
CA THR A 219 6.36 -12.56 0.42
C THR A 219 5.63 -11.38 -0.18
N SER A 220 6.39 -10.35 -0.57
CA SER A 220 5.90 -9.29 -1.43
C SER A 220 7.01 -8.81 -2.37
N ARG A 221 6.62 -8.41 -3.59
CA ARG A 221 7.49 -7.72 -4.55
C ARG A 221 7.03 -6.29 -4.68
N LEU A 222 7.95 -5.35 -4.54
CA LEU A 222 7.65 -3.93 -4.49
C LEU A 222 8.60 -3.20 -5.46
N HIS A 223 8.06 -2.33 -6.29
CA HIS A 223 8.87 -1.50 -7.17
C HIS A 223 9.55 -0.38 -6.39
N VAL A 224 10.80 -0.12 -6.71
CA VAL A 224 11.54 1.04 -6.18
C VAL A 224 11.18 2.25 -7.05
N LEU A 225 10.49 3.18 -6.45
CA LEU A 225 9.96 4.37 -7.13
C LEU A 225 10.47 5.62 -6.42
N ASN A 226 10.57 6.71 -7.18
CA ASN A 226 10.87 8.02 -6.61
C ASN A 226 9.76 9.03 -6.94
N PRO A 227 9.62 10.11 -6.16
CA PRO A 227 8.54 11.08 -6.34
C PRO A 227 8.54 11.76 -7.72
N ARG A 228 9.70 11.95 -8.34
CA ARG A 228 9.79 12.60 -9.67
C ARG A 228 9.20 11.72 -10.76
N LEU A 229 9.57 10.42 -10.76
CA LEU A 229 8.99 9.47 -11.71
C LEU A 229 7.46 9.48 -11.62
N LEU A 230 6.92 9.43 -10.41
CA LEU A 230 5.46 9.43 -10.21
C LEU A 230 4.82 10.75 -10.66
N ALA A 231 5.50 11.89 -10.44
CA ALA A 231 5.01 13.18 -10.91
C ALA A 231 4.95 13.26 -12.45
N ASP A 232 5.99 12.78 -13.12
CA ASP A 232 6.06 12.75 -14.58
C ASP A 232 4.97 11.83 -15.15
N GLU A 233 4.81 10.62 -14.61
CA GLU A 233 3.76 9.67 -15.01
C GLU A 233 2.35 10.23 -14.82
N LEU A 234 2.09 10.95 -13.71
CA LEU A 234 0.79 11.59 -13.45
C LEU A 234 0.48 12.66 -14.49
N VAL A 235 1.46 13.49 -14.84
CA VAL A 235 1.30 14.51 -15.89
C VAL A 235 1.02 13.87 -17.25
N GLU A 236 1.77 12.83 -17.61
CA GLU A 236 1.55 12.07 -18.85
C GLU A 236 0.16 11.41 -18.89
N ALA A 237 -0.35 10.98 -17.73
CA ALA A 237 -1.70 10.43 -17.60
C ALA A 237 -2.81 11.49 -17.62
N GLY A 238 -2.48 12.79 -17.74
CA GLY A 238 -3.43 13.90 -17.88
C GLY A 238 -3.93 14.44 -16.54
N PHE A 239 -3.10 14.34 -15.51
CA PHE A 239 -3.28 15.09 -14.25
C PHE A 239 -2.47 16.39 -14.28
N ALA A 240 -2.82 17.31 -13.40
CA ALA A 240 -1.99 18.49 -13.14
C ALA A 240 -0.67 18.08 -12.47
N VAL A 241 0.34 18.94 -12.55
CA VAL A 241 1.59 18.74 -11.81
C VAL A 241 1.25 18.53 -10.33
N PRO A 242 1.65 17.41 -9.70
CA PRO A 242 1.28 17.15 -8.33
C PRO A 242 1.99 18.11 -7.35
N GLU A 243 1.26 18.52 -6.33
CA GLU A 243 1.84 19.12 -5.14
C GLU A 243 2.38 18.03 -4.23
N THR A 244 3.53 18.27 -3.62
CA THR A 244 4.15 17.35 -2.67
C THR A 244 4.22 17.96 -1.30
N SER A 245 3.86 17.20 -0.27
CA SER A 245 3.98 17.63 1.12
C SER A 245 4.50 16.48 2.00
N PRO A 246 5.33 16.79 3.01
CA PRO A 246 5.82 15.76 3.92
C PRO A 246 4.70 15.26 4.82
N VAL A 247 4.63 13.94 4.97
CA VAL A 247 3.76 13.27 5.95
C VAL A 247 4.46 13.26 7.31
N ARG A 248 3.77 13.66 8.36
CA ARG A 248 4.30 13.61 9.72
C ARG A 248 4.26 12.18 10.25
N THR A 249 5.44 11.59 10.44
CA THR A 249 5.58 10.27 11.06
C THR A 249 6.18 10.39 12.47
N PRO A 250 5.83 9.49 13.40
CA PRO A 250 6.36 9.52 14.77
C PRO A 250 7.87 9.27 14.85
N VAL A 251 8.42 8.55 13.91
CA VAL A 251 9.82 8.11 13.90
C VAL A 251 10.39 8.21 12.50
N GLY A 252 11.07 9.28 12.18
CA GLY A 252 12.11 9.41 11.15
C GLY A 252 11.90 8.76 9.77
N VAL A 253 10.69 8.27 9.48
CA VAL A 253 10.35 7.74 8.15
C VAL A 253 9.91 8.91 7.29
N GLU A 254 10.64 9.18 6.23
CA GLU A 254 10.31 10.23 5.29
C GLU A 254 9.32 9.70 4.27
N ILE A 255 8.09 10.21 4.33
CA ILE A 255 7.02 9.91 3.39
C ILE A 255 6.52 11.22 2.81
N LEU A 256 6.32 11.25 1.50
CA LEU A 256 5.65 12.36 0.81
C LEU A 256 4.22 11.94 0.44
N LEU A 257 3.32 12.88 0.59
CA LEU A 257 1.99 12.87 0.03
C LEU A 257 2.02 13.69 -1.27
N LEU A 258 1.71 13.04 -2.39
CA LEU A 258 1.50 13.68 -3.69
C LEU A 258 0.00 13.88 -3.87
N THR A 259 -0.41 15.11 -4.18
CA THR A 259 -1.81 15.46 -4.47
C THR A 259 -1.93 16.11 -5.82
N THR A 260 -2.91 15.68 -6.61
CA THR A 260 -3.14 16.22 -7.95
C THR A 260 -4.63 16.23 -8.30
N THR A 261 -4.99 16.99 -9.31
CA THR A 261 -6.34 17.08 -9.89
C THR A 261 -6.27 16.71 -11.38
N ARG A 262 -7.42 16.59 -12.05
CA ARG A 262 -7.39 16.50 -13.51
C ARG A 262 -6.72 17.74 -14.08
N ALA A 263 -5.86 17.57 -15.09
CA ALA A 263 -5.43 18.71 -15.87
C ALA A 263 -6.64 19.38 -16.53
N GLU A 264 -6.67 20.69 -16.54
CA GLU A 264 -7.70 21.43 -17.29
C GLU A 264 -7.57 21.07 -18.76
N ASP A 265 -8.63 20.55 -19.36
CA ASP A 265 -8.69 20.41 -20.79
C ASP A 265 -8.53 21.81 -21.39
N GLY A 266 -7.47 22.05 -22.15
CA GLY A 266 -7.12 23.36 -22.73
C GLY A 266 -8.19 23.93 -23.67
N ARG A 267 -9.44 24.06 -23.18
CA ARG A 267 -10.56 24.77 -23.84
C ARG A 267 -10.72 26.15 -23.23
N GLY A 268 -9.88 27.06 -23.64
CA GLY A 268 -9.98 28.43 -23.17
C GLY A 268 -9.11 29.39 -23.91
N GLY A 269 -9.26 29.44 -25.23
CA GLY A 269 -8.55 30.38 -26.06
C GLY A 269 -9.13 30.47 -27.46
N ARG A 270 -10.32 31.06 -27.57
CA ARG A 270 -10.78 31.73 -28.82
C ARG A 270 -11.48 33.00 -28.44
#